data_f2870758ef82e393b2682bc347b5adbf
#
_entry.id   f2870758ef82e393b2682bc347b5adbf
#
_cell.length_a   1.000
_cell.length_b   1.000
_cell.length_c   1.000
_cell.angle_alpha   90.00
_cell.angle_beta   90.00
_cell.angle_gamma   90.00
#
_symmetry.space_group_name_H-M   'P 1'
#
loop_
_entity.id
_entity.type
_entity.pdbx_description
1 polymer ?
#
loop_
_entity_poly.entity_id
_entity_poly.type
_entity_poly.pdbx_seq_one_letter_code
_entity_poly.pdbx_strand_id
1 'polypeptide(L)'
;MVPQQRAAGGPPPAPDRDPVIDLARFFCLALVVVGHSMMVSPVLHPDGTVTSENTLGDQRWFEPVVWVLQIMPLFFVAGGITGLQSWRRLHARGGTAMYFVQGRLLRLIRPAAVLLAVMFTGLSAALLAGVDPQVIQLLTSGAGMPLWFLAAYLAAQFNLPWLAALHGRAPWLTLAGLTALVVAVDCLRGVLPPLAYLNMVFVWCAVQQLGFIVADSRQLKPGRSALFGIMVASNALLGLLVLLGLYSGNMLVNLNPPNLTLLLLGVSQAAALQLFRPALFRIASQPWVRRLVGLAGRWSMTVYLWHLPLLAAMSGMLLLTNFPQPAGGTAAWWWGRPLVLICVIALLLPVVALFGRLEGRPTPYDPLTGRPAAAVLLAAVAVFVPAVDAVFNGLTLGLLGGGAACFALAVVLLARIPVRHTPRTARSGASKPPLPHPPLSANVEP
;
A
#
# COMPACT_ATOMS: atom_id res chain seq x y z
N MET A 1 6.90 54.46 -22.26
CA MET A 1 7.32 53.19 -21.61
C MET A 1 6.16 52.72 -20.76
N VAL A 2 5.42 51.72 -21.24
CA VAL A 2 4.28 51.13 -20.52
C VAL A 2 4.79 49.95 -19.71
N PRO A 3 4.51 49.85 -18.39
CA PRO A 3 4.91 48.69 -17.60
C PRO A 3 4.07 47.46 -18.02
N GLN A 4 4.76 46.41 -18.50
CA GLN A 4 4.13 45.12 -18.73
C GLN A 4 3.59 44.56 -17.41
N GLN A 5 2.27 44.43 -17.31
CA GLN A 5 1.56 43.68 -16.30
C GLN A 5 2.02 42.21 -16.36
N ARG A 6 2.67 41.73 -15.29
CA ARG A 6 2.96 40.30 -15.08
C ARG A 6 1.63 39.56 -15.09
N ALA A 7 1.45 38.70 -16.07
CA ALA A 7 0.32 37.78 -16.16
C ALA A 7 0.22 36.94 -14.87
N ALA A 8 -0.99 36.86 -14.36
CA ALA A 8 -1.36 36.09 -13.17
C ALA A 8 -0.90 34.64 -13.29
N GLY A 9 -0.21 34.16 -12.26
CA GLY A 9 0.36 32.83 -12.21
C GLY A 9 -0.71 31.75 -12.35
N GLY A 10 -0.55 30.88 -13.33
CA GLY A 10 -1.24 29.61 -13.39
C GLY A 10 -1.00 28.79 -12.12
N PRO A 11 -1.85 27.81 -11.81
CA PRO A 11 -1.67 26.98 -10.64
C PRO A 11 -0.28 26.37 -10.64
N PRO A 12 0.42 26.33 -9.47
CA PRO A 12 1.77 25.81 -9.40
C PRO A 12 1.81 24.38 -9.99
N PRO A 13 2.85 24.04 -10.77
CA PRO A 13 2.95 22.73 -11.38
C PRO A 13 2.83 21.65 -10.29
N ALA A 14 2.07 20.61 -10.58
CA ALA A 14 1.92 19.48 -9.68
C ALA A 14 3.33 19.01 -9.28
N PRO A 15 3.59 18.80 -7.96
CA PRO A 15 4.93 18.47 -7.50
C PRO A 15 5.45 17.26 -8.25
N ASP A 16 6.64 17.39 -8.82
CA ASP A 16 7.29 16.35 -9.61
C ASP A 16 7.31 15.03 -8.82
N ARG A 17 6.52 14.06 -9.29
CA ARG A 17 6.56 12.71 -8.77
C ARG A 17 7.92 12.13 -9.10
N ASP A 18 8.54 11.45 -8.15
CA ASP A 18 9.79 10.75 -8.38
C ASP A 18 9.55 9.52 -9.26
N PRO A 19 9.95 9.52 -10.53
CA PRO A 19 9.65 8.44 -11.45
C PRO A 19 10.30 7.12 -11.06
N VAL A 20 11.43 7.17 -10.31
CA VAL A 20 12.10 5.95 -9.80
C VAL A 20 11.27 5.28 -8.72
N ILE A 21 10.68 6.05 -7.82
CA ILE A 21 9.83 5.51 -6.77
C ILE A 21 8.51 4.97 -7.34
N ASP A 22 7.93 5.66 -8.32
CA ASP A 22 6.74 5.16 -9.01
C ASP A 22 7.03 3.87 -9.79
N LEU A 23 8.21 3.77 -10.45
CA LEU A 23 8.67 2.53 -11.10
C LEU A 23 8.87 1.39 -10.09
N ALA A 24 9.52 1.65 -8.95
CA ALA A 24 9.72 0.65 -7.90
C ALA A 24 8.38 0.11 -7.36
N ARG A 25 7.39 0.97 -7.12
CA ARG A 25 6.05 0.56 -6.69
C ARG A 25 5.30 -0.24 -7.74
N PHE A 26 5.43 0.15 -9.01
CA PHE A 26 4.88 -0.61 -10.13
C PHE A 26 5.50 -2.00 -10.21
N PHE A 27 6.84 -2.08 -10.11
CA PHE A 27 7.56 -3.35 -10.10
C PHE A 27 7.10 -4.26 -8.96
N CYS A 28 6.95 -3.71 -7.75
CA CYS A 28 6.40 -4.46 -6.61
C CYS A 28 5.01 -5.02 -6.92
N LEU A 29 4.09 -4.20 -7.44
CA LEU A 29 2.74 -4.64 -7.77
C LEU A 29 2.73 -5.72 -8.86
N ALA A 30 3.51 -5.53 -9.93
CA ALA A 30 3.61 -6.49 -11.03
C ALA A 30 4.14 -7.84 -10.53
N LEU A 31 5.19 -7.81 -9.69
CA LEU A 31 5.80 -9.02 -9.16
C LEU A 31 4.89 -9.77 -8.18
N VAL A 32 4.05 -9.05 -7.41
CA VAL A 32 3.01 -9.68 -6.59
C VAL A 32 2.02 -10.45 -7.45
N VAL A 33 1.49 -9.85 -8.52
CA VAL A 33 0.51 -10.51 -9.40
C VAL A 33 1.14 -11.72 -10.10
N VAL A 34 2.36 -11.57 -10.62
CA VAL A 34 3.11 -12.66 -11.26
C VAL A 34 3.41 -13.77 -10.24
N GLY A 35 3.96 -13.42 -9.07
CA GLY A 35 4.31 -14.39 -8.03
C GLY A 35 3.11 -15.20 -7.57
N HIS A 36 1.99 -14.56 -7.25
CA HIS A 36 0.80 -15.27 -6.83
C HIS A 36 0.20 -16.15 -7.92
N SER A 37 0.30 -15.76 -9.20
CA SER A 37 -0.12 -16.62 -10.32
C SER A 37 0.73 -17.88 -10.45
N MET A 38 1.96 -17.86 -9.91
CA MET A 38 2.90 -18.99 -9.86
C MET A 38 2.86 -19.75 -8.52
N MET A 39 2.15 -19.25 -7.50
CA MET A 39 2.01 -19.89 -6.19
C MET A 39 0.78 -20.78 -6.12
N VAL A 40 -0.36 -20.30 -6.63
CA VAL A 40 -1.65 -20.95 -6.43
C VAL A 40 -1.80 -22.18 -7.34
N SER A 41 -1.88 -23.35 -6.72
CA SER A 41 -2.14 -24.63 -7.37
C SER A 41 -3.27 -25.36 -6.61
N PRO A 42 -4.50 -25.36 -7.12
CA PRO A 42 -5.56 -26.13 -6.51
C PRO A 42 -5.32 -27.63 -6.77
N VAL A 43 -5.47 -28.45 -5.74
CA VAL A 43 -5.32 -29.89 -5.79
C VAL A 43 -6.62 -30.54 -5.32
N LEU A 44 -7.21 -31.39 -6.18
CA LEU A 44 -8.34 -32.24 -5.83
C LEU A 44 -7.79 -33.59 -5.38
N HIS A 45 -8.03 -33.96 -4.12
CA HIS A 45 -7.62 -35.23 -3.54
C HIS A 45 -8.65 -36.34 -3.90
N PRO A 46 -8.22 -37.62 -3.85
CA PRO A 46 -9.11 -38.76 -4.14
C PRO A 46 -10.33 -38.87 -3.22
N ASP A 47 -10.25 -38.31 -2.02
CA ASP A 47 -11.34 -38.23 -1.03
C ASP A 47 -12.36 -37.11 -1.33
N GLY A 48 -12.16 -36.37 -2.43
CA GLY A 48 -13.00 -35.25 -2.83
C GLY A 48 -12.63 -33.93 -2.15
N THR A 49 -11.64 -33.91 -1.23
CA THR A 49 -11.18 -32.66 -0.62
C THR A 49 -10.37 -31.82 -1.60
N VAL A 50 -10.52 -30.50 -1.54
CA VAL A 50 -9.76 -29.55 -2.35
C VAL A 50 -8.84 -28.76 -1.45
N THR A 51 -7.55 -28.74 -1.80
CA THR A 51 -6.52 -27.92 -1.13
C THR A 51 -5.90 -26.94 -2.12
N SER A 52 -5.19 -25.96 -1.59
CA SER A 52 -4.36 -25.06 -2.40
C SER A 52 -2.92 -25.15 -1.94
N GLU A 53 -2.05 -25.56 -2.84
CA GLU A 53 -0.61 -25.65 -2.58
C GLU A 53 0.12 -24.40 -3.06
N ASN A 54 1.23 -24.09 -2.40
CA ASN A 54 2.14 -23.00 -2.80
C ASN A 54 3.27 -23.55 -3.68
N THR A 55 2.95 -23.92 -4.90
CA THR A 55 3.87 -24.59 -5.81
C THR A 55 5.21 -23.87 -5.99
N LEU A 56 5.20 -22.54 -6.11
CA LEU A 56 6.44 -21.76 -6.25
C LEU A 56 7.24 -21.76 -4.94
N GLY A 57 6.57 -21.62 -3.80
CA GLY A 57 7.21 -21.63 -2.48
C GLY A 57 7.88 -22.95 -2.12
N ASP A 58 7.38 -24.06 -2.67
CA ASP A 58 7.90 -25.42 -2.43
C ASP A 58 9.10 -25.77 -3.30
N GLN A 59 9.44 -24.91 -4.28
CA GLN A 59 10.61 -25.14 -5.14
C GLN A 59 11.92 -24.80 -4.41
N ARG A 60 12.84 -25.74 -4.29
CA ARG A 60 14.15 -25.52 -3.64
C ARG A 60 14.97 -24.41 -4.31
N TRP A 61 14.88 -24.27 -5.64
CA TRP A 61 15.57 -23.20 -6.36
C TRP A 61 15.00 -21.81 -6.06
N PHE A 62 13.78 -21.73 -5.55
CA PHE A 62 13.12 -20.45 -5.25
C PHE A 62 13.63 -19.84 -3.93
N GLU A 63 14.14 -20.63 -3.01
CA GLU A 63 14.65 -20.15 -1.74
C GLU A 63 15.73 -19.05 -1.88
N PRO A 64 16.81 -19.21 -2.68
CA PRO A 64 17.74 -18.09 -2.91
C PRO A 64 17.14 -16.97 -3.78
N VAL A 65 16.23 -17.30 -4.68
CA VAL A 65 15.59 -16.32 -5.56
C VAL A 65 14.68 -15.38 -4.76
N VAL A 66 13.98 -15.87 -3.74
CA VAL A 66 13.10 -15.06 -2.92
C VAL A 66 13.83 -13.99 -2.10
N TRP A 67 15.15 -14.12 -1.87
CA TRP A 67 15.94 -13.05 -1.26
C TRP A 67 16.00 -11.79 -2.13
N VAL A 68 15.95 -11.95 -3.43
CA VAL A 68 15.92 -10.84 -4.39
C VAL A 68 14.49 -10.40 -4.68
N LEU A 69 13.59 -11.38 -4.82
CA LEU A 69 12.20 -11.14 -5.24
C LEU A 69 11.24 -10.88 -4.08
N GLN A 70 11.68 -10.91 -2.82
CA GLN A 70 10.88 -10.49 -1.68
C GLN A 70 10.73 -8.96 -1.67
N ILE A 71 9.70 -8.49 -2.34
CA ILE A 71 9.51 -7.06 -2.64
C ILE A 71 8.79 -6.26 -1.56
N MET A 72 8.29 -6.93 -0.52
CA MET A 72 7.53 -6.25 0.53
C MET A 72 8.36 -5.15 1.23
N PRO A 73 9.63 -5.39 1.62
CA PRO A 73 10.43 -4.32 2.21
C PRO A 73 10.63 -3.14 1.25
N LEU A 74 10.89 -3.40 -0.04
CA LEU A 74 11.01 -2.32 -1.04
C LEU A 74 9.73 -1.48 -1.16
N PHE A 75 8.57 -2.14 -1.09
CA PHE A 75 7.28 -1.44 -1.14
C PHE A 75 7.11 -0.50 0.07
N PHE A 76 7.47 -0.94 1.28
CA PHE A 76 7.40 -0.11 2.48
C PHE A 76 8.46 1.01 2.49
N VAL A 77 9.66 0.77 1.98
CA VAL A 77 10.68 1.83 1.74
C VAL A 77 10.12 2.90 0.81
N ALA A 78 9.58 2.51 -0.35
CA ALA A 78 8.97 3.43 -1.32
C ALA A 78 7.74 4.14 -0.73
N GLY A 79 6.94 3.43 0.08
CA GLY A 79 5.82 3.96 0.86
C GLY A 79 6.26 5.00 1.88
N GLY A 80 7.39 4.77 2.56
CA GLY A 80 8.01 5.71 3.48
C GLY A 80 8.43 6.99 2.80
N ILE A 81 9.18 6.90 1.69
CA ILE A 81 9.62 8.06 0.91
C ILE A 81 8.42 8.94 0.51
N THR A 82 7.43 8.34 -0.14
CA THR A 82 6.26 9.09 -0.64
C THR A 82 5.35 9.56 0.49
N GLY A 83 5.26 8.79 1.56
CA GLY A 83 4.47 9.09 2.76
C GLY A 83 5.01 10.30 3.49
N LEU A 84 6.32 10.32 3.80
CA LEU A 84 6.98 11.45 4.46
C LEU A 84 6.83 12.74 3.65
N GLN A 85 7.06 12.68 2.34
CA GLN A 85 6.90 13.83 1.46
C GLN A 85 5.44 14.35 1.46
N SER A 86 4.47 13.43 1.44
CA SER A 86 3.06 13.78 1.49
C SER A 86 2.66 14.39 2.82
N TRP A 87 3.17 13.84 3.93
CA TRP A 87 2.96 14.38 5.27
C TRP A 87 3.55 15.78 5.42
N ARG A 88 4.81 15.97 5.05
CA ARG A 88 5.48 17.27 5.12
C ARG A 88 4.73 18.35 4.32
N ARG A 89 4.25 18.02 3.12
CA ARG A 89 3.45 18.95 2.30
C ARG A 89 2.11 19.29 2.95
N LEU A 90 1.44 18.33 3.55
CA LEU A 90 0.19 18.56 4.26
C LEU A 90 0.42 19.41 5.50
N HIS A 91 1.42 19.05 6.31
CA HIS A 91 1.77 19.76 7.55
C HIS A 91 2.18 21.22 7.30
N ALA A 92 2.94 21.47 6.25
CA ALA A 92 3.32 22.82 5.82
C ALA A 92 2.12 23.70 5.40
N ARG A 93 0.95 23.08 5.11
CA ARG A 93 -0.31 23.76 4.83
C ARG A 93 -1.23 23.83 6.05
N GLY A 94 -0.73 23.56 7.24
CA GLY A 94 -1.49 23.53 8.48
C GLY A 94 -2.32 22.26 8.73
N GLY A 95 -2.10 21.19 7.93
CA GLY A 95 -2.83 19.94 8.10
C GLY A 95 -2.38 19.16 9.33
N THR A 96 -3.34 18.52 10.02
CA THR A 96 -3.13 17.74 11.23
C THR A 96 -2.82 16.27 10.93
N ALA A 97 -2.24 15.56 11.93
CA ALA A 97 -2.00 14.12 11.84
C ALA A 97 -3.29 13.34 11.57
N MET A 98 -4.37 13.68 12.28
CA MET A 98 -5.67 13.02 12.09
C MET A 98 -6.26 13.24 10.68
N TYR A 99 -6.09 14.42 10.11
CA TYR A 99 -6.51 14.69 8.74
C TYR A 99 -5.70 13.86 7.73
N PHE A 100 -4.40 13.71 7.96
CA PHE A 100 -3.55 12.85 7.13
C PHE A 100 -4.00 11.39 7.20
N VAL A 101 -4.20 10.86 8.42
CA VAL A 101 -4.65 9.49 8.67
C VAL A 101 -6.03 9.27 8.04
N GLN A 102 -6.99 10.17 8.24
CA GLN A 102 -8.32 10.12 7.62
C GLN A 102 -8.22 9.93 6.10
N GLY A 103 -7.41 10.74 5.43
CA GLY A 103 -7.24 10.66 3.98
C GLY A 103 -6.58 9.35 3.51
N ARG A 104 -5.63 8.81 4.30
CA ARG A 104 -4.96 7.54 3.99
C ARG A 104 -5.88 6.35 4.21
N LEU A 105 -6.58 6.32 5.35
CA LEU A 105 -7.55 5.27 5.64
C LEU A 105 -8.63 5.21 4.56
N LEU A 106 -9.29 6.33 4.25
CA LEU A 106 -10.34 6.38 3.22
C LEU A 106 -9.91 5.83 1.87
N ARG A 107 -8.68 6.14 1.45
CA ARG A 107 -8.15 5.67 0.17
C ARG A 107 -7.97 4.14 0.13
N LEU A 108 -7.62 3.53 1.26
CA LEU A 108 -7.32 2.11 1.36
C LEU A 108 -8.59 1.29 1.62
N ILE A 109 -9.48 1.80 2.50
CA ILE A 109 -10.64 1.03 2.95
C ILE A 109 -11.80 1.04 1.96
N ARG A 110 -11.98 2.08 1.15
CA ARG A 110 -13.08 2.14 0.16
C ARG A 110 -13.05 0.97 -0.82
N PRO A 111 -11.95 0.71 -1.55
CA PRO A 111 -11.91 -0.43 -2.46
C PRO A 111 -11.95 -1.77 -1.71
N ALA A 112 -11.40 -1.85 -0.50
CA ALA A 112 -11.44 -3.06 0.32
C ALA A 112 -12.86 -3.37 0.83
N ALA A 113 -13.63 -2.36 1.26
CA ALA A 113 -15.03 -2.55 1.66
C ALA A 113 -15.88 -3.14 0.53
N VAL A 114 -15.66 -2.66 -0.69
CA VAL A 114 -16.38 -3.20 -1.87
C VAL A 114 -15.94 -4.61 -2.19
N LEU A 115 -14.64 -4.92 -2.13
CA LEU A 115 -14.17 -6.29 -2.30
C LEU A 115 -14.83 -7.24 -1.30
N LEU A 116 -14.79 -6.91 -0.01
CA LEU A 116 -15.38 -7.75 1.05
C LEU A 116 -16.88 -7.95 0.84
N ALA A 117 -17.62 -6.88 0.47
CA ALA A 117 -19.04 -6.95 0.19
C ALA A 117 -19.36 -7.82 -1.03
N VAL A 118 -18.63 -7.67 -2.13
CA VAL A 118 -18.83 -8.48 -3.36
C VAL A 118 -18.47 -9.94 -3.11
N MET A 119 -17.38 -10.20 -2.39
CA MET A 119 -17.03 -11.57 -2.02
C MET A 119 -18.08 -12.20 -1.11
N PHE A 120 -18.50 -11.49 -0.06
CA PHE A 120 -19.54 -11.98 0.84
C PHE A 120 -20.83 -12.32 0.09
N THR A 121 -21.34 -11.39 -0.72
CA THR A 121 -22.58 -11.60 -1.47
C THR A 121 -22.46 -12.71 -2.50
N GLY A 122 -21.34 -12.75 -3.25
CA GLY A 122 -21.11 -13.77 -4.27
C GLY A 122 -20.94 -15.17 -3.68
N LEU A 123 -20.13 -15.32 -2.62
CA LEU A 123 -19.92 -16.61 -1.98
C LEU A 123 -21.15 -17.08 -1.19
N SER A 124 -21.91 -16.17 -0.58
CA SER A 124 -23.21 -16.51 0.04
C SER A 124 -24.23 -16.99 -1.00
N ALA A 125 -24.30 -16.32 -2.16
CA ALA A 125 -25.17 -16.77 -3.24
C ALA A 125 -24.74 -18.14 -3.80
N ALA A 126 -23.44 -18.38 -3.94
CA ALA A 126 -22.91 -19.69 -4.36
C ALA A 126 -23.24 -20.79 -3.34
N LEU A 127 -23.10 -20.51 -2.04
CA LEU A 127 -23.49 -21.45 -0.97
C LEU A 127 -24.98 -21.76 -1.01
N LEU A 128 -25.85 -20.75 -1.19
CA LEU A 128 -27.29 -20.93 -1.33
C LEU A 128 -27.68 -21.68 -2.60
N ALA A 129 -26.86 -21.58 -3.66
CA ALA A 129 -27.04 -22.36 -4.90
C ALA A 129 -26.52 -23.81 -4.79
N GLY A 130 -26.05 -24.24 -3.60
CA GLY A 130 -25.61 -25.60 -3.33
C GLY A 130 -24.14 -25.90 -3.62
N VAL A 131 -23.30 -24.88 -3.77
CA VAL A 131 -21.84 -25.07 -3.85
C VAL A 131 -21.34 -25.59 -2.51
N ASP A 132 -20.47 -26.61 -2.56
CA ASP A 132 -19.90 -27.26 -1.38
C ASP A 132 -19.26 -26.23 -0.41
N PRO A 133 -19.60 -26.27 0.90
CA PRO A 133 -19.01 -25.40 1.91
C PRO A 133 -17.48 -25.44 1.97
N GLN A 134 -16.84 -26.57 1.64
CA GLN A 134 -15.39 -26.70 1.61
C GLN A 134 -14.79 -25.83 0.48
N VAL A 135 -15.41 -25.82 -0.70
CA VAL A 135 -15.01 -24.95 -1.82
C VAL A 135 -15.17 -23.48 -1.44
N ILE A 136 -16.29 -23.11 -0.77
CA ILE A 136 -16.50 -21.76 -0.25
C ILE A 136 -15.40 -21.37 0.73
N GLN A 137 -15.06 -22.26 1.66
CA GLN A 137 -13.99 -22.01 2.64
C GLN A 137 -12.61 -21.85 1.95
N LEU A 138 -12.29 -22.66 0.95
CA LEU A 138 -11.06 -22.56 0.18
C LEU A 138 -10.96 -21.22 -0.56
N LEU A 139 -12.04 -20.80 -1.23
CA LEU A 139 -12.11 -19.51 -1.93
C LEU A 139 -11.97 -18.34 -0.96
N THR A 140 -12.56 -18.46 0.23
CA THR A 140 -12.49 -17.43 1.26
C THR A 140 -11.08 -17.31 1.81
N SER A 141 -10.44 -18.41 2.20
CA SER A 141 -9.11 -18.43 2.80
C SER A 141 -8.03 -17.97 1.80
N GLY A 142 -8.10 -18.43 0.56
CA GLY A 142 -7.18 -18.02 -0.51
C GLY A 142 -7.25 -16.52 -0.81
N ALA A 143 -8.44 -15.93 -0.71
CA ALA A 143 -8.66 -14.50 -0.90
C ALA A 143 -8.26 -13.64 0.32
N GLY A 144 -8.02 -14.27 1.49
CA GLY A 144 -7.63 -13.57 2.72
C GLY A 144 -6.20 -13.03 2.72
N MET A 145 -5.34 -13.60 1.89
CA MET A 145 -3.92 -13.24 1.85
C MET A 145 -3.65 -11.75 1.58
N PRO A 146 -4.38 -10.98 0.75
CA PRO A 146 -4.17 -9.54 0.62
C PRO A 146 -4.51 -8.74 1.88
N LEU A 147 -5.37 -9.25 2.76
CA LEU A 147 -5.85 -8.48 3.92
C LEU A 147 -4.79 -8.32 5.00
N TRP A 148 -3.91 -9.30 5.23
CA TRP A 148 -2.81 -9.15 6.18
C TRP A 148 -1.86 -8.01 5.79
N PHE A 149 -1.52 -7.92 4.49
CA PHE A 149 -0.70 -6.82 4.00
C PHE A 149 -1.44 -5.48 4.11
N LEU A 150 -2.76 -5.45 3.82
CA LEU A 150 -3.57 -4.26 4.00
C LEU A 150 -3.54 -3.79 5.47
N ALA A 151 -3.65 -4.71 6.43
CA ALA A 151 -3.52 -4.42 7.86
C ALA A 151 -2.15 -3.82 8.20
N ALA A 152 -1.06 -4.47 7.74
CA ALA A 152 0.30 -3.99 7.95
C ALA A 152 0.52 -2.59 7.34
N TYR A 153 0.03 -2.38 6.12
CA TYR A 153 0.17 -1.09 5.44
C TYR A 153 -0.68 0.00 6.08
N LEU A 154 -1.90 -0.32 6.52
CA LEU A 154 -2.74 0.60 7.30
C LEU A 154 -2.05 1.00 8.61
N ALA A 155 -1.48 0.04 9.34
CA ALA A 155 -0.74 0.31 10.57
C ALA A 155 0.45 1.25 10.32
N ALA A 156 1.24 1.00 9.29
CA ALA A 156 2.36 1.86 8.91
C ALA A 156 1.89 3.27 8.50
N GLN A 157 0.78 3.40 7.75
CA GLN A 157 0.23 4.70 7.37
C GLN A 157 -0.41 5.45 8.55
N PHE A 158 -1.04 4.72 9.46
CA PHE A 158 -1.57 5.28 10.71
C PHE A 158 -0.45 5.89 11.55
N ASN A 159 0.64 5.16 11.74
CA ASN A 159 1.79 5.62 12.56
C ASN A 159 2.67 6.66 11.87
N LEU A 160 2.49 6.93 10.58
CA LEU A 160 3.41 7.76 9.78
C LEU A 160 3.63 9.17 10.34
N PRO A 161 2.61 9.96 10.77
CA PRO A 161 2.84 11.31 11.28
C PRO A 161 3.70 11.33 12.57
N TRP A 162 3.47 10.38 13.48
CA TRP A 162 4.23 10.27 14.73
C TRP A 162 5.64 9.78 14.48
N LEU A 163 5.80 8.81 13.60
CA LEU A 163 7.11 8.32 13.18
C LEU A 163 7.91 9.44 12.48
N ALA A 164 7.24 10.26 11.67
CA ALA A 164 7.88 11.43 11.04
C ALA A 164 8.33 12.48 12.06
N ALA A 165 7.59 12.67 13.17
CA ALA A 165 7.99 13.55 14.26
C ALA A 165 9.22 13.02 15.01
N LEU A 166 9.29 11.72 15.30
CA LEU A 166 10.45 11.06 15.89
C LEU A 166 11.66 11.13 14.95
N HIS A 167 11.45 10.84 13.67
CA HIS A 167 12.46 10.95 12.63
C HIS A 167 13.06 12.35 12.53
N GLY A 168 12.22 13.38 12.63
CA GLY A 168 12.66 14.79 12.61
C GLY A 168 13.56 15.17 13.79
N ARG A 169 13.44 14.47 14.94
CA ARG A 169 14.26 14.70 16.14
C ARG A 169 15.56 13.90 16.12
N ALA A 170 15.44 12.59 15.82
CA ALA A 170 16.57 11.67 15.93
C ALA A 170 16.36 10.46 14.98
N PRO A 171 16.69 10.60 13.67
CA PRO A 171 16.35 9.60 12.65
C PRO A 171 16.99 8.23 12.92
N TRP A 172 18.26 8.21 13.33
CA TRP A 172 18.98 6.97 13.61
C TRP A 172 18.59 6.33 14.93
N LEU A 173 18.30 7.12 15.96
CA LEU A 173 17.79 6.61 17.24
C LEU A 173 16.38 6.01 17.06
N THR A 174 15.54 6.62 16.23
CA THR A 174 14.22 6.08 15.88
C THR A 174 14.35 4.72 15.18
N LEU A 175 15.28 4.59 14.22
CA LEU A 175 15.54 3.31 13.57
C LEU A 175 16.08 2.28 14.56
N ALA A 176 17.06 2.66 15.38
CA ALA A 176 17.65 1.78 16.38
C ALA A 176 16.61 1.29 17.41
N GLY A 177 15.74 2.18 17.89
CA GLY A 177 14.66 1.82 18.82
C GLY A 177 13.65 0.85 18.19
N LEU A 178 13.23 1.09 16.94
CA LEU A 178 12.36 0.15 16.23
C LEU A 178 13.05 -1.19 16.00
N THR A 179 14.34 -1.20 15.63
CA THR A 179 15.11 -2.44 15.47
C THR A 179 15.23 -3.20 16.79
N ALA A 180 15.46 -2.51 17.89
CA ALA A 180 15.50 -3.12 19.22
C ALA A 180 14.17 -3.77 19.60
N LEU A 181 13.03 -3.11 19.27
CA LEU A 181 11.69 -3.70 19.46
C LEU A 181 11.48 -4.95 18.59
N VAL A 182 11.92 -4.93 17.33
CA VAL A 182 11.87 -6.10 16.44
C VAL A 182 12.65 -7.27 17.03
N VAL A 183 13.90 -7.03 17.46
CA VAL A 183 14.74 -8.07 18.07
C VAL A 183 14.14 -8.58 19.38
N ALA A 184 13.63 -7.69 20.24
CA ALA A 184 12.98 -8.08 21.49
C ALA A 184 11.79 -9.03 21.24
N VAL A 185 10.93 -8.70 20.26
CA VAL A 185 9.81 -9.57 19.86
C VAL A 185 10.33 -10.90 19.30
N ASP A 186 11.37 -10.89 18.46
CA ASP A 186 11.96 -12.11 17.91
C ASP A 186 12.54 -13.02 19.00
N CYS A 187 13.13 -12.47 20.07
CA CYS A 187 13.62 -13.22 21.21
C CYS A 187 12.46 -13.80 22.07
N LEU A 188 11.38 -13.03 22.23
CA LEU A 188 10.28 -13.40 23.10
C LEU A 188 9.25 -14.34 22.44
N ARG A 189 9.18 -14.40 21.11
CA ARG A 189 8.21 -15.23 20.38
C ARG A 189 8.32 -16.72 20.66
N GLY A 190 9.49 -17.20 21.08
CA GLY A 190 9.69 -18.59 21.48
C GLY A 190 8.98 -18.96 22.80
N VAL A 191 8.78 -17.98 23.70
CA VAL A 191 8.08 -18.13 24.99
C VAL A 191 6.61 -17.79 24.87
N LEU A 192 6.29 -16.73 24.11
CA LEU A 192 4.93 -16.21 23.92
C LEU A 192 4.67 -16.03 22.40
N PRO A 193 4.29 -17.11 21.68
CA PRO A 193 4.13 -17.07 20.23
C PRO A 193 3.23 -15.94 19.69
N PRO A 194 2.11 -15.55 20.35
CA PRO A 194 1.29 -14.44 19.86
C PRO A 194 2.00 -13.10 19.79
N LEU A 195 3.08 -12.88 20.59
CA LEU A 195 3.86 -11.64 20.52
C LEU A 195 4.53 -11.43 19.16
N ALA A 196 4.81 -12.52 18.42
CA ALA A 196 5.42 -12.44 17.09
C ALA A 196 4.65 -11.50 16.15
N TYR A 197 3.33 -11.39 16.32
CA TYR A 197 2.49 -10.52 15.50
C TYR A 197 2.67 -9.02 15.78
N LEU A 198 3.29 -8.61 16.89
CA LEU A 198 3.67 -7.21 17.12
C LEU A 198 4.68 -6.74 16.08
N ASN A 199 5.47 -7.65 15.53
CA ASN A 199 6.38 -7.36 14.45
C ASN A 199 5.68 -6.99 13.14
N MET A 200 4.37 -7.25 12.98
CA MET A 200 3.56 -6.67 11.89
C MET A 200 3.54 -5.14 11.92
N VAL A 201 3.73 -4.54 13.10
CA VAL A 201 3.85 -3.09 13.25
C VAL A 201 5.32 -2.69 13.24
N PHE A 202 6.15 -3.31 14.08
CA PHE A 202 7.51 -2.85 14.31
C PHE A 202 8.42 -3.01 13.09
N VAL A 203 8.39 -4.17 12.42
CA VAL A 203 9.20 -4.41 11.21
C VAL A 203 8.79 -3.44 10.11
N TRP A 204 7.48 -3.29 9.84
CA TRP A 204 7.06 -2.42 8.74
C TRP A 204 7.23 -0.93 9.04
N CYS A 205 7.12 -0.51 10.31
CA CYS A 205 7.49 0.84 10.72
C CYS A 205 9.01 1.08 10.61
N ALA A 206 9.85 0.09 10.96
CA ALA A 206 11.30 0.18 10.79
C ALA A 206 11.70 0.27 9.31
N VAL A 207 11.10 -0.56 8.46
CA VAL A 207 11.33 -0.50 7.01
C VAL A 207 10.82 0.81 6.40
N GLN A 208 9.67 1.32 6.87
CA GLN A 208 9.18 2.66 6.48
C GLN A 208 10.14 3.76 6.92
N GLN A 209 10.74 3.65 8.11
CA GLN A 209 11.76 4.58 8.62
C GLN A 209 13.02 4.59 7.74
N LEU A 210 13.43 3.43 7.18
CA LEU A 210 14.47 3.41 6.14
C LEU A 210 14.09 4.28 4.95
N GLY A 211 12.83 4.24 4.52
CA GLY A 211 12.32 5.12 3.47
C GLY A 211 12.42 6.61 3.83
N PHE A 212 12.21 6.97 5.10
CA PHE A 212 12.39 8.36 5.56
C PHE A 212 13.87 8.77 5.49
N ILE A 213 14.78 7.90 5.95
CA ILE A 213 16.23 8.13 5.87
C ILE A 213 16.66 8.29 4.40
N VAL A 214 16.17 7.42 3.50
CA VAL A 214 16.44 7.54 2.06
C VAL A 214 15.93 8.86 1.49
N ALA A 215 14.75 9.33 1.91
CA ALA A 215 14.20 10.60 1.46
C ALA A 215 15.09 11.79 1.86
N ASP A 216 15.67 11.75 3.06
CA ASP A 216 16.53 12.81 3.59
C ASP A 216 18.02 12.62 3.20
N SER A 217 18.48 11.38 2.99
CA SER A 217 19.87 11.09 2.57
C SER A 217 20.22 11.61 1.17
N ARG A 218 19.20 12.03 0.39
CA ARG A 218 19.45 12.73 -0.88
C ARG A 218 20.31 14.00 -0.69
N GLN A 219 20.30 14.56 0.50
CA GLN A 219 21.17 15.67 0.88
C GLN A 219 22.59 15.19 1.21
N LEU A 220 22.73 14.02 1.82
CA LEU A 220 24.02 13.43 2.24
C LEU A 220 24.75 12.70 1.10
N LYS A 221 24.06 12.33 0.00
CA LYS A 221 24.58 11.66 -1.20
C LYS A 221 25.63 10.58 -0.88
N PRO A 222 25.27 9.50 -0.22
CA PRO A 222 26.24 8.45 0.11
C PRO A 222 26.92 7.94 -1.17
N GLY A 223 28.23 7.72 -1.09
CA GLY A 223 29.02 7.23 -2.23
C GLY A 223 28.56 5.84 -2.68
N ARG A 224 28.83 5.52 -3.96
CA ARG A 224 28.42 4.20 -4.53
C ARG A 224 29.06 3.03 -3.79
N SER A 225 30.32 3.18 -3.36
CA SER A 225 31.03 2.17 -2.56
C SER A 225 30.38 1.94 -1.19
N ALA A 226 29.94 3.00 -0.53
CA ALA A 226 29.23 2.90 0.74
C ALA A 226 27.87 2.20 0.57
N LEU A 227 27.10 2.54 -0.47
CA LEU A 227 25.84 1.87 -0.78
C LEU A 227 26.03 0.38 -1.09
N PHE A 228 27.06 0.05 -1.89
CA PHE A 228 27.43 -1.33 -2.17
C PHE A 228 27.85 -2.07 -0.89
N GLY A 229 28.68 -1.44 -0.05
CA GLY A 229 29.11 -2.01 1.25
C GLY A 229 27.90 -2.27 2.17
N ILE A 230 26.94 -1.36 2.28
CA ILE A 230 25.71 -1.55 3.07
C ILE A 230 24.89 -2.74 2.52
N MET A 231 24.73 -2.81 1.20
CA MET A 231 24.00 -3.88 0.55
C MET A 231 24.65 -5.24 0.84
N VAL A 232 25.97 -5.36 0.69
CA VAL A 232 26.71 -6.60 0.95
C VAL A 232 26.67 -6.95 2.44
N ALA A 233 26.94 -6.00 3.33
CA ALA A 233 26.98 -6.25 4.77
C ALA A 233 25.61 -6.70 5.31
N SER A 234 24.50 -6.07 4.86
CA SER A 234 23.17 -6.49 5.30
C SER A 234 22.79 -7.89 4.80
N ASN A 235 23.15 -8.27 3.55
CA ASN A 235 22.93 -9.62 3.06
C ASN A 235 23.88 -10.64 3.73
N ALA A 236 25.12 -10.28 4.01
CA ALA A 236 26.07 -11.14 4.74
C ALA A 236 25.58 -11.42 6.17
N LEU A 237 25.11 -10.38 6.87
CA LEU A 237 24.50 -10.56 8.20
C LEU A 237 23.26 -11.44 8.14
N LEU A 238 22.37 -11.19 7.17
CA LEU A 238 21.19 -12.02 6.95
C LEU A 238 21.59 -13.49 6.69
N GLY A 239 22.57 -13.73 5.81
CA GLY A 239 23.11 -15.07 5.54
C GLY A 239 23.70 -15.73 6.78
N LEU A 240 24.45 -14.97 7.60
CA LEU A 240 24.99 -15.46 8.87
C LEU A 240 23.88 -15.91 9.83
N LEU A 241 22.82 -15.10 9.98
CA LEU A 241 21.68 -15.43 10.85
C LEU A 241 20.94 -16.70 10.38
N VAL A 242 20.84 -16.92 9.08
CA VAL A 242 20.28 -18.13 8.49
C VAL A 242 21.21 -19.32 8.71
N LEU A 243 22.51 -19.17 8.48
CA LEU A 243 23.52 -20.24 8.72
C LEU A 243 23.58 -20.67 10.19
N LEU A 244 23.38 -19.75 11.11
CA LEU A 244 23.28 -20.04 12.55
C LEU A 244 21.95 -20.70 12.95
N GLY A 245 21.03 -20.92 12.00
CA GLY A 245 19.73 -21.53 12.26
C GLY A 245 18.75 -20.66 13.05
N LEU A 246 19.03 -19.34 13.20
CA LEU A 246 18.17 -18.42 13.95
C LEU A 246 16.91 -18.04 13.17
N TYR A 247 16.99 -18.05 11.83
CA TYR A 247 15.88 -17.73 10.92
C TYR A 247 15.88 -18.66 9.71
N SER A 248 14.70 -18.81 9.08
CA SER A 248 14.56 -19.58 7.85
C SER A 248 15.29 -18.92 6.68
N GLY A 249 15.92 -19.72 5.81
CA GLY A 249 16.42 -19.25 4.51
C GLY A 249 15.30 -18.84 3.56
N ASN A 250 14.11 -19.41 3.72
CA ASN A 250 12.94 -19.05 2.92
C ASN A 250 12.29 -17.74 3.43
N MET A 251 12.43 -16.65 2.67
CA MET A 251 11.87 -15.33 3.04
C MET A 251 10.35 -15.27 3.04
N LEU A 252 9.65 -16.25 2.44
CA LEU A 252 8.19 -16.35 2.56
C LEU A 252 7.78 -16.80 3.97
N VAL A 253 8.55 -17.71 4.58
CA VAL A 253 8.33 -18.14 5.97
C VAL A 253 8.57 -16.98 6.94
N ASN A 254 9.55 -16.14 6.66
CA ASN A 254 9.90 -14.98 7.48
C ASN A 254 8.92 -13.80 7.32
N LEU A 255 7.92 -13.91 6.45
CA LEU A 255 7.02 -12.82 6.11
C LEU A 255 5.82 -12.70 7.06
N ASN A 256 5.35 -13.81 7.61
CA ASN A 256 4.15 -13.83 8.46
C ASN A 256 4.27 -14.86 9.60
N PRO A 257 4.54 -14.40 10.82
CA PRO A 257 4.82 -13.03 11.23
C PRO A 257 6.21 -12.54 10.76
N PRO A 258 6.34 -11.24 10.43
CA PRO A 258 7.60 -10.68 9.96
C PRO A 258 8.64 -10.63 11.08
N ASN A 259 9.92 -10.67 10.69
CA ASN A 259 11.04 -10.69 11.62
C ASN A 259 12.22 -9.84 11.14
N LEU A 260 13.33 -9.85 11.89
CA LEU A 260 14.53 -9.05 11.62
C LEU A 260 15.09 -9.25 10.20
N THR A 261 14.94 -10.43 9.61
CA THR A 261 15.48 -10.71 8.26
C THR A 261 14.88 -9.79 7.20
N LEU A 262 13.60 -9.44 7.33
CA LEU A 262 12.93 -8.53 6.39
C LEU A 262 13.39 -7.09 6.57
N LEU A 263 13.80 -6.68 7.78
CA LEU A 263 14.41 -5.38 7.98
C LEU A 263 15.80 -5.32 7.33
N LEU A 264 16.62 -6.35 7.49
CA LEU A 264 17.94 -6.44 6.84
C LEU A 264 17.81 -6.44 5.32
N LEU A 265 16.83 -7.18 4.79
CA LEU A 265 16.52 -7.17 3.37
C LEU A 265 16.05 -5.77 2.92
N GLY A 266 15.26 -5.08 3.74
CA GLY A 266 14.85 -3.69 3.51
C GLY A 266 16.04 -2.72 3.43
N VAL A 267 17.06 -2.90 4.29
CA VAL A 267 18.32 -2.13 4.23
C VAL A 267 19.05 -2.39 2.91
N SER A 268 19.20 -3.66 2.52
CA SER A 268 19.80 -4.05 1.25
C SER A 268 19.07 -3.42 0.05
N GLN A 269 17.74 -3.54 0.02
CA GLN A 269 16.91 -3.03 -1.08
C GLN A 269 16.90 -1.50 -1.12
N ALA A 270 16.93 -0.82 0.02
CA ALA A 270 17.04 0.64 0.09
C ALA A 270 18.39 1.12 -0.46
N ALA A 271 19.48 0.42 -0.14
CA ALA A 271 20.80 0.70 -0.69
C ALA A 271 20.85 0.42 -2.20
N ALA A 272 20.30 -0.71 -2.65
CA ALA A 272 20.20 -1.06 -4.07
C ALA A 272 19.38 -0.03 -4.86
N LEU A 273 18.24 0.41 -4.33
CA LEU A 273 17.40 1.44 -4.96
C LEU A 273 18.17 2.74 -5.21
N GLN A 274 19.03 3.14 -4.26
CA GLN A 274 19.88 4.33 -4.41
C GLN A 274 21.08 4.08 -5.36
N LEU A 275 21.73 2.92 -5.23
CA LEU A 275 22.88 2.53 -6.06
C LEU A 275 22.51 2.48 -7.55
N PHE A 276 21.37 1.89 -7.87
CA PHE A 276 20.87 1.74 -9.25
C PHE A 276 19.99 2.90 -9.70
N ARG A 277 19.79 3.91 -8.87
CA ARG A 277 18.92 5.05 -9.16
C ARG A 277 19.15 5.69 -10.54
N PRO A 278 20.42 5.94 -11.02
CA PRO A 278 20.64 6.53 -12.35
C PRO A 278 20.13 5.63 -13.49
N ALA A 279 20.29 4.32 -13.37
CA ALA A 279 19.79 3.37 -14.36
C ALA A 279 18.25 3.29 -14.32
N LEU A 280 17.67 3.18 -13.11
CA LEU A 280 16.22 3.18 -12.90
C LEU A 280 15.56 4.47 -13.42
N PHE A 281 16.22 5.62 -13.24
CA PHE A 281 15.73 6.89 -13.75
C PHE A 281 15.68 6.90 -15.30
N ARG A 282 16.72 6.36 -15.97
CA ARG A 282 16.71 6.23 -17.43
C ARG A 282 15.56 5.36 -17.93
N ILE A 283 15.28 4.24 -17.26
CA ILE A 283 14.15 3.35 -17.57
C ILE A 283 12.83 4.08 -17.32
N ALA A 284 12.66 4.67 -16.13
CA ALA A 284 11.44 5.37 -15.73
C ALA A 284 11.12 6.59 -16.60
N SER A 285 12.13 7.16 -17.25
CA SER A 285 11.99 8.33 -18.14
C SER A 285 11.48 7.96 -19.53
N GLN A 286 11.50 6.68 -19.92
CA GLN A 286 10.98 6.22 -21.19
C GLN A 286 9.47 6.52 -21.31
N PRO A 287 8.98 7.07 -22.44
CA PRO A 287 7.58 7.51 -22.57
C PRO A 287 6.57 6.36 -22.34
N TRP A 288 6.87 5.17 -22.83
CA TRP A 288 5.99 3.99 -22.66
C TRP A 288 5.97 3.51 -21.20
N VAL A 289 7.13 3.51 -20.51
CA VAL A 289 7.22 3.15 -19.08
C VAL A 289 6.41 4.14 -18.24
N ARG A 290 6.58 5.46 -18.49
CA ARG A 290 5.82 6.50 -17.78
C ARG A 290 4.31 6.32 -17.95
N ARG A 291 3.85 5.98 -19.18
CA ARG A 291 2.43 5.71 -19.44
C ARG A 291 1.96 4.47 -18.67
N LEU A 292 2.70 3.36 -18.73
CA LEU A 292 2.37 2.12 -18.07
C LEU A 292 2.32 2.29 -16.53
N VAL A 293 3.38 2.86 -15.94
CA VAL A 293 3.48 3.14 -14.51
C VAL A 293 2.39 4.11 -14.05
N GLY A 294 2.08 5.13 -14.88
CA GLY A 294 1.02 6.09 -14.61
C GLY A 294 -0.38 5.45 -14.61
N LEU A 295 -0.65 4.53 -15.53
CA LEU A 295 -1.89 3.77 -15.58
C LEU A 295 -2.04 2.83 -14.39
N ALA A 296 -1.04 1.98 -14.15
CA ALA A 296 -1.05 1.03 -13.04
C ALA A 296 -1.13 1.73 -11.68
N GLY A 297 -0.43 2.87 -11.52
CA GLY A 297 -0.46 3.65 -10.29
C GLY A 297 -1.82 4.28 -9.95
N ARG A 298 -2.72 4.43 -10.94
CA ARG A 298 -4.08 4.94 -10.71
C ARG A 298 -4.99 3.93 -10.02
N TRP A 299 -4.78 2.64 -10.29
CA TRP A 299 -5.64 1.53 -9.86
C TRP A 299 -4.89 0.47 -9.08
N SER A 300 -3.77 0.86 -8.48
CA SER A 300 -2.86 -0.06 -7.79
C SER A 300 -3.53 -0.84 -6.67
N MET A 301 -4.41 -0.22 -5.90
CA MET A 301 -5.16 -0.90 -4.83
C MET A 301 -6.22 -1.85 -5.38
N THR A 302 -6.94 -1.45 -6.43
CA THR A 302 -7.93 -2.32 -7.08
C THR A 302 -7.23 -3.57 -7.63
N VAL A 303 -6.16 -3.41 -8.40
CA VAL A 303 -5.37 -4.55 -8.92
C VAL A 303 -4.85 -5.41 -7.77
N TYR A 304 -4.27 -4.78 -6.74
CA TYR A 304 -3.73 -5.50 -5.58
C TYR A 304 -4.80 -6.31 -4.84
N LEU A 305 -5.96 -5.75 -4.61
CA LEU A 305 -7.02 -6.42 -3.84
C LEU A 305 -7.72 -7.55 -4.62
N TRP A 306 -7.89 -7.36 -5.93
CA TRP A 306 -8.70 -8.27 -6.73
C TRP A 306 -7.96 -9.41 -7.41
N HIS A 307 -6.62 -9.34 -7.58
CA HIS A 307 -5.88 -10.36 -8.33
C HIS A 307 -5.98 -11.76 -7.71
N LEU A 308 -5.87 -11.89 -6.38
CA LEU A 308 -5.99 -13.20 -5.70
C LEU A 308 -7.43 -13.74 -5.68
N PRO A 309 -8.47 -12.97 -5.33
CA PRO A 309 -9.85 -13.42 -5.49
C PRO A 309 -10.19 -13.88 -6.90
N LEU A 310 -9.71 -13.17 -7.92
CA LEU A 310 -9.93 -13.58 -9.32
C LEU A 310 -9.16 -14.86 -9.67
N LEU A 311 -7.93 -14.98 -9.21
CA LEU A 311 -7.12 -16.18 -9.38
C LEU A 311 -7.78 -17.39 -8.69
N ALA A 312 -8.27 -17.22 -7.45
CA ALA A 312 -8.97 -18.25 -6.71
C ALA A 312 -10.28 -18.65 -7.40
N ALA A 313 -11.09 -17.67 -7.85
CA ALA A 313 -12.33 -17.92 -8.58
C ALA A 313 -12.07 -18.67 -9.90
N MET A 314 -11.07 -18.26 -10.67
CA MET A 314 -10.67 -18.93 -11.90
C MET A 314 -10.22 -20.37 -11.62
N SER A 315 -9.40 -20.59 -10.60
CA SER A 315 -8.94 -21.91 -10.20
C SER A 315 -10.10 -22.80 -9.74
N GLY A 316 -11.01 -22.25 -8.94
CA GLY A 316 -12.23 -22.96 -8.51
C GLY A 316 -13.14 -23.34 -9.70
N MET A 317 -13.32 -22.45 -10.66
CA MET A 317 -14.09 -22.75 -11.88
C MET A 317 -13.44 -23.88 -12.70
N LEU A 318 -12.11 -23.90 -12.82
CA LEU A 318 -11.40 -24.96 -13.51
C LEU A 318 -11.56 -26.32 -12.83
N LEU A 319 -11.64 -26.37 -11.49
CA LEU A 319 -11.91 -27.60 -10.74
C LEU A 319 -13.33 -28.14 -10.97
N LEU A 320 -14.30 -27.28 -11.26
CA LEU A 320 -15.66 -27.69 -11.59
C LEU A 320 -15.78 -28.23 -13.01
N THR A 321 -14.75 -28.08 -13.83
CA THR A 321 -14.69 -28.64 -15.18
C THR A 321 -13.86 -29.93 -15.16
N ASN A 322 -14.16 -30.87 -16.06
CA ASN A 322 -13.35 -32.09 -16.23
C ASN A 322 -12.03 -31.82 -16.98
N PHE A 323 -11.56 -30.57 -16.96
CA PHE A 323 -10.31 -30.19 -17.62
C PHE A 323 -9.11 -30.69 -16.81
N PRO A 324 -8.21 -31.48 -17.40
CA PRO A 324 -7.05 -32.01 -16.68
C PRO A 324 -6.17 -30.86 -16.12
N GLN A 325 -5.99 -30.84 -14.82
CA GLN A 325 -5.08 -29.89 -14.19
C GLN A 325 -3.67 -30.52 -14.09
N PRO A 326 -2.63 -29.91 -14.67
CA PRO A 326 -1.27 -30.39 -14.49
C PRO A 326 -0.88 -30.32 -13.02
N ALA A 327 -0.23 -31.36 -12.50
CA ALA A 327 0.28 -31.35 -11.13
C ALA A 327 1.28 -30.19 -10.92
N GLY A 328 1.22 -29.57 -9.75
CA GLY A 328 2.07 -28.44 -9.38
C GLY A 328 3.56 -28.76 -9.58
N GLY A 329 4.31 -27.82 -10.15
CA GLY A 329 5.75 -27.96 -10.38
C GLY A 329 6.17 -28.79 -11.60
N THR A 330 5.24 -29.43 -12.32
CA THR A 330 5.55 -30.12 -13.58
C THR A 330 5.83 -29.14 -14.72
N ALA A 331 6.51 -29.60 -15.78
CA ALA A 331 6.78 -28.78 -16.95
C ALA A 331 5.46 -28.24 -17.57
N ALA A 332 4.44 -29.07 -17.69
CA ALA A 332 3.12 -28.67 -18.20
C ALA A 332 2.47 -27.56 -17.35
N TRP A 333 2.63 -27.65 -16.03
CA TRP A 333 2.15 -26.64 -15.10
C TRP A 333 2.88 -25.30 -15.31
N TRP A 334 4.20 -25.29 -15.42
CA TRP A 334 5.00 -24.08 -15.65
C TRP A 334 4.66 -23.43 -17.00
N TRP A 335 4.52 -24.22 -18.07
CA TRP A 335 4.13 -23.69 -19.38
C TRP A 335 2.72 -23.14 -19.41
N GLY A 336 1.84 -23.58 -18.52
CA GLY A 336 0.49 -23.02 -18.35
C GLY A 336 0.45 -21.64 -17.66
N ARG A 337 1.48 -21.26 -16.87
CA ARG A 337 1.45 -20.03 -16.05
C ARG A 337 1.33 -18.73 -16.83
N PRO A 338 1.99 -18.53 -17.99
CA PRO A 338 1.75 -17.35 -18.82
C PRO A 338 0.28 -17.17 -19.21
N LEU A 339 -0.41 -18.27 -19.55
CA LEU A 339 -1.83 -18.23 -19.88
C LEU A 339 -2.68 -17.83 -18.67
N VAL A 340 -2.41 -18.42 -17.50
CA VAL A 340 -3.06 -18.07 -16.23
C VAL A 340 -2.90 -16.57 -15.93
N LEU A 341 -1.68 -16.05 -16.08
CA LEU A 341 -1.39 -14.62 -15.88
C LEU A 341 -2.17 -13.73 -16.86
N ILE A 342 -2.21 -14.10 -18.14
CA ILE A 342 -2.98 -13.38 -19.16
C ILE A 342 -4.48 -13.38 -18.80
N CYS A 343 -5.03 -14.52 -18.38
CA CYS A 343 -6.42 -14.61 -17.95
C CYS A 343 -6.71 -13.74 -16.73
N VAL A 344 -5.85 -13.76 -15.71
CA VAL A 344 -5.99 -12.90 -14.52
C VAL A 344 -5.95 -11.42 -14.92
N ILE A 345 -5.02 -11.02 -15.79
CA ILE A 345 -4.96 -9.64 -16.28
C ILE A 345 -6.22 -9.27 -17.05
N ALA A 346 -6.72 -10.16 -17.91
CA ALA A 346 -7.96 -9.95 -18.67
C ALA A 346 -9.17 -9.77 -17.73
N LEU A 347 -9.27 -10.59 -16.67
CA LEU A 347 -10.32 -10.48 -15.65
C LEU A 347 -10.19 -9.21 -14.79
N LEU A 348 -8.97 -8.72 -14.59
CA LEU A 348 -8.75 -7.45 -13.87
C LEU A 348 -9.24 -6.24 -14.65
N LEU A 349 -9.28 -6.25 -15.98
CA LEU A 349 -9.71 -5.10 -16.79
C LEU A 349 -11.15 -4.66 -16.48
N PRO A 350 -12.19 -5.54 -16.54
CA PRO A 350 -13.55 -5.15 -16.17
C PRO A 350 -13.67 -4.75 -14.70
N VAL A 351 -12.95 -5.40 -13.78
CA VAL A 351 -12.92 -5.01 -12.36
C VAL A 351 -12.39 -3.61 -12.16
N VAL A 352 -11.29 -3.27 -12.83
CA VAL A 352 -10.71 -1.91 -12.79
C VAL A 352 -11.68 -0.90 -13.44
N ALA A 353 -12.37 -1.26 -14.51
CA ALA A 353 -13.35 -0.38 -15.14
C ALA A 353 -14.53 -0.07 -14.20
N LEU A 354 -15.02 -1.07 -13.47
CA LEU A 354 -16.13 -0.95 -12.53
C LEU A 354 -15.73 -0.26 -11.22
N PHE A 355 -14.66 -0.71 -10.59
CA PHE A 355 -14.31 -0.37 -9.22
C PHE A 355 -13.11 0.59 -9.08
N GLY A 356 -12.32 0.79 -10.14
CA GLY A 356 -11.14 1.66 -10.09
C GLY A 356 -11.44 3.12 -9.74
N ARG A 357 -12.69 3.57 -9.95
CA ARG A 357 -13.14 4.91 -9.56
C ARG A 357 -13.18 5.11 -8.04
N LEU A 358 -13.28 4.02 -7.26
CA LEU A 358 -13.34 4.04 -5.80
C LEU A 358 -11.99 4.42 -5.17
N GLU A 359 -10.87 4.23 -5.87
CA GLU A 359 -9.56 4.66 -5.39
C GLU A 359 -9.44 6.17 -5.24
N GLY A 360 -10.31 6.93 -5.85
CA GLY A 360 -10.47 8.36 -5.67
C GLY A 360 -9.21 9.20 -5.92
N ARG A 361 -9.38 10.37 -6.53
CA ARG A 361 -8.31 11.37 -6.56
C ARG A 361 -8.11 11.93 -5.16
N PRO A 362 -6.86 12.21 -4.72
CA PRO A 362 -6.64 12.96 -3.49
C PRO A 362 -7.43 14.27 -3.57
N THR A 363 -8.37 14.46 -2.66
CA THR A 363 -9.05 15.76 -2.56
C THR A 363 -8.07 16.79 -2.02
N PRO A 364 -8.11 18.03 -2.51
CA PRO A 364 -7.32 19.13 -1.93
C PRO A 364 -7.53 19.21 -0.42
N TYR A 365 -6.52 19.70 0.30
CA TYR A 365 -6.65 19.96 1.73
C TYR A 365 -7.69 21.04 1.97
N ASP A 366 -8.67 20.73 2.79
CA ASP A 366 -9.68 21.66 3.27
C ASP A 366 -9.84 21.46 4.79
N PRO A 367 -9.44 22.43 5.61
CA PRO A 367 -9.51 22.33 7.07
C PRO A 367 -10.94 22.11 7.59
N LEU A 368 -11.94 22.53 6.85
CA LEU A 368 -13.36 22.40 7.25
C LEU A 368 -13.92 20.97 7.06
N THR A 369 -13.20 20.10 6.33
CA THR A 369 -13.65 18.72 6.05
C THR A 369 -13.02 17.67 6.95
N GLY A 370 -12.19 18.08 7.92
CA GLY A 370 -11.58 17.19 8.89
C GLY A 370 -12.61 16.57 9.84
N ARG A 371 -12.45 15.29 10.17
CA ARG A 371 -13.28 14.62 11.18
C ARG A 371 -12.66 14.73 12.57
N PRO A 372 -13.48 14.69 13.64
CA PRO A 372 -12.98 14.61 15.01
C PRO A 372 -12.04 13.42 15.19
N ALA A 373 -11.03 13.57 16.04
CA ALA A 373 -10.04 12.49 16.29
C ALA A 373 -10.72 11.20 16.74
N ALA A 374 -11.77 11.29 17.58
CA ALA A 374 -12.52 10.13 18.03
C ALA A 374 -13.15 9.33 16.86
N ALA A 375 -13.70 10.01 15.85
CA ALA A 375 -14.24 9.33 14.67
C ALA A 375 -13.15 8.64 13.84
N VAL A 376 -11.97 9.25 13.72
CA VAL A 376 -10.83 8.65 13.00
C VAL A 376 -10.30 7.43 13.76
N LEU A 377 -10.20 7.51 15.08
CA LEU A 377 -9.77 6.39 15.92
C LEU A 377 -10.79 5.24 15.91
N LEU A 378 -12.09 5.55 16.04
CA LEU A 378 -13.14 4.54 15.95
C LEU A 378 -13.14 3.85 14.58
N ALA A 379 -12.99 4.60 13.50
CA ALA A 379 -12.86 4.04 12.17
C ALA A 379 -11.60 3.16 12.02
N ALA A 380 -10.47 3.56 12.62
CA ALA A 380 -9.28 2.73 12.64
C ALA A 380 -9.54 1.40 13.37
N VAL A 381 -10.13 1.43 14.56
CA VAL A 381 -10.50 0.20 15.30
C VAL A 381 -11.44 -0.68 14.48
N ALA A 382 -12.48 -0.11 13.86
CA ALA A 382 -13.42 -0.84 13.02
C ALA A 382 -12.75 -1.56 11.84
N VAL A 383 -11.64 -1.04 11.32
CA VAL A 383 -10.89 -1.65 10.22
C VAL A 383 -9.84 -2.65 10.73
N PHE A 384 -9.13 -2.31 11.81
CA PHE A 384 -8.06 -3.16 12.34
C PHE A 384 -8.60 -4.45 12.95
N VAL A 385 -9.74 -4.43 13.65
CA VAL A 385 -10.29 -5.62 14.30
C VAL A 385 -10.53 -6.75 13.30
N PRO A 386 -11.34 -6.61 12.22
CA PRO A 386 -11.54 -7.70 11.28
C PRO A 386 -10.27 -8.05 10.48
N ALA A 387 -9.38 -7.09 10.24
CA ALA A 387 -8.13 -7.35 9.54
C ALA A 387 -7.15 -8.18 10.39
N VAL A 388 -7.09 -7.93 11.70
CA VAL A 388 -6.30 -8.71 12.66
C VAL A 388 -6.94 -10.10 12.85
N ASP A 389 -8.26 -10.18 12.97
CA ASP A 389 -8.97 -11.46 13.08
C ASP A 389 -8.70 -12.36 11.85
N ALA A 390 -8.71 -11.79 10.64
CA ALA A 390 -8.34 -12.51 9.43
C ALA A 390 -6.90 -13.05 9.44
N VAL A 391 -5.97 -12.37 10.12
CA VAL A 391 -4.57 -12.82 10.26
C VAL A 391 -4.46 -14.01 11.21
N PHE A 392 -5.20 -14.01 12.32
CA PHE A 392 -5.12 -15.05 13.35
C PHE A 392 -5.97 -16.29 13.03
N ASN A 393 -7.19 -16.07 12.55
CA ASN A 393 -8.19 -17.12 12.39
C ASN A 393 -8.46 -17.48 10.92
N GLY A 394 -7.79 -16.81 9.99
CA GLY A 394 -8.09 -16.91 8.57
C GLY A 394 -9.37 -16.17 8.19
N LEU A 395 -9.62 -16.06 6.90
CA LEU A 395 -10.80 -15.41 6.37
C LEU A 395 -11.95 -16.43 6.23
N THR A 396 -13.05 -16.17 6.91
CA THR A 396 -14.28 -16.97 6.83
C THR A 396 -15.40 -16.19 6.18
N LEU A 397 -16.48 -16.86 5.74
CA LEU A 397 -17.64 -16.19 5.14
C LEU A 397 -18.28 -15.19 6.15
N GLY A 398 -18.36 -15.55 7.43
CA GLY A 398 -18.86 -14.66 8.47
C GLY A 398 -17.99 -13.42 8.66
N LEU A 399 -16.66 -13.60 8.62
CA LEU A 399 -15.71 -12.49 8.72
C LEU A 399 -15.73 -11.59 7.47
N LEU A 400 -16.02 -12.13 6.27
CA LEU A 400 -16.27 -11.32 5.07
C LEU A 400 -17.45 -10.37 5.26
N GLY A 401 -18.57 -10.86 5.76
CA GLY A 401 -19.77 -10.04 6.02
C GLY A 401 -19.56 -9.03 7.15
N GLY A 402 -19.05 -9.48 8.31
CA GLY A 402 -18.73 -8.61 9.43
C GLY A 402 -17.66 -7.57 9.08
N GLY A 403 -16.62 -7.99 8.38
CA GLY A 403 -15.56 -7.10 7.87
C GLY A 403 -16.10 -6.06 6.88
N ALA A 404 -16.96 -6.46 5.93
CA ALA A 404 -17.61 -5.54 5.01
C ALA A 404 -18.42 -4.47 5.75
N ALA A 405 -19.20 -4.86 6.77
CA ALA A 405 -19.95 -3.93 7.61
C ALA A 405 -19.04 -2.98 8.38
N CYS A 406 -17.97 -3.48 9.00
CA CYS A 406 -16.99 -2.69 9.73
C CYS A 406 -16.25 -1.68 8.82
N PHE A 407 -15.85 -2.10 7.63
CA PHE A 407 -15.21 -1.23 6.65
C PHE A 407 -16.20 -0.19 6.10
N ALA A 408 -17.46 -0.56 5.85
CA ALA A 408 -18.51 0.38 5.45
C ALA A 408 -18.77 1.42 6.54
N LEU A 409 -18.86 1.01 7.82
CA LEU A 409 -18.97 1.91 8.97
C LEU A 409 -17.79 2.88 9.01
N ALA A 410 -16.56 2.39 8.85
CA ALA A 410 -15.38 3.22 8.83
C ALA A 410 -15.41 4.23 7.67
N VAL A 411 -15.88 3.84 6.48
CA VAL A 411 -16.06 4.75 5.34
C VAL A 411 -17.06 5.86 5.70
N VAL A 412 -18.17 5.54 6.34
CA VAL A 412 -19.18 6.53 6.78
C VAL A 412 -18.61 7.48 7.83
N LEU A 413 -17.92 6.96 8.85
CA LEU A 413 -17.29 7.76 9.90
C LEU A 413 -16.24 8.73 9.34
N LEU A 414 -15.49 8.31 8.33
CA LEU A 414 -14.42 9.10 7.72
C LEU A 414 -14.89 9.92 6.52
N ALA A 415 -16.10 9.70 5.99
CA ALA A 415 -16.63 10.45 4.85
C ALA A 415 -16.58 11.95 5.14
N ARG A 416 -16.06 12.72 4.18
CA ARG A 416 -15.99 14.17 4.29
C ARG A 416 -17.40 14.75 4.13
N ILE A 417 -17.79 15.61 5.05
CA ILE A 417 -19.05 16.35 4.90
C ILE A 417 -18.80 17.45 3.87
N PRO A 418 -19.49 17.45 2.72
CA PRO A 418 -19.38 18.58 1.81
C PRO A 418 -19.95 19.81 2.51
N VAL A 419 -19.10 20.78 2.82
CA VAL A 419 -19.58 22.09 3.26
C VAL A 419 -20.23 22.73 2.02
N ARG A 420 -21.57 22.85 2.03
CA ARG A 420 -22.26 23.69 1.04
C ARG A 420 -21.79 25.10 1.31
N HIS A 421 -20.90 25.61 0.50
CA HIS A 421 -20.70 27.05 0.42
C HIS A 421 -22.01 27.65 -0.07
N THR A 422 -22.83 28.15 0.85
CA THR A 422 -23.84 29.14 0.49
C THR A 422 -23.05 30.29 -0.14
N PRO A 423 -23.34 30.66 -1.38
CA PRO A 423 -22.73 31.86 -1.94
C PRO A 423 -23.02 32.98 -0.97
N ARG A 424 -21.99 33.57 -0.40
CA ARG A 424 -22.13 34.82 0.33
C ARG A 424 -22.74 35.76 -0.70
N THR A 425 -24.05 35.96 -0.60
CA THR A 425 -24.74 37.04 -1.33
C THR A 425 -23.93 38.29 -1.07
N ALA A 426 -23.24 38.76 -2.09
CA ALA A 426 -22.61 40.05 -2.06
C ALA A 426 -23.73 41.04 -1.64
N ARG A 427 -23.62 41.58 -0.44
CA ARG A 427 -24.40 42.75 -0.07
C ARG A 427 -23.97 43.85 -1.05
N SER A 428 -24.65 43.90 -2.18
CA SER A 428 -24.71 45.05 -3.02
C SER A 428 -25.54 46.07 -2.24
N GLY A 429 -24.99 47.19 -1.92
CA GLY A 429 -25.73 48.28 -1.35
C GLY A 429 -25.03 48.99 -0.20
N ALA A 430 -23.88 49.55 -0.46
CA ALA A 430 -23.45 50.77 0.23
C ALA A 430 -23.00 51.73 -0.86
N SER A 431 -23.94 52.54 -1.35
CA SER A 431 -23.65 53.72 -2.17
C SER A 431 -22.68 54.61 -1.38
N LYS A 432 -21.49 54.80 -1.92
CA LYS A 432 -20.53 55.81 -1.46
C LYS A 432 -21.19 57.15 -1.58
N PRO A 433 -21.22 58.01 -0.53
CA PRO A 433 -21.63 59.41 -0.69
C PRO A 433 -20.65 60.13 -1.63
N PRO A 434 -21.17 61.13 -2.45
CA PRO A 434 -20.31 61.88 -3.36
C PRO A 434 -19.30 62.73 -2.57
N LEU A 435 -18.05 62.72 -3.02
CA LEU A 435 -16.98 63.54 -2.50
C LEU A 435 -17.33 65.04 -2.76
N PRO A 436 -17.09 65.97 -1.81
CA PRO A 436 -17.27 67.42 -2.03
C PRO A 436 -16.23 67.93 -3.02
N HIS A 437 -16.69 68.75 -3.97
CA HIS A 437 -15.84 69.42 -4.94
C HIS A 437 -14.89 70.42 -4.23
N PRO A 438 -13.63 70.54 -4.66
CA PRO A 438 -12.74 71.58 -4.15
C PRO A 438 -13.13 72.94 -4.67
N PRO A 439 -12.97 74.03 -3.90
CA PRO A 439 -13.31 75.36 -4.32
C PRO A 439 -12.36 75.86 -5.42
N LEU A 440 -13.00 76.55 -6.40
CA LEU A 440 -12.30 77.26 -7.45
C LEU A 440 -11.45 78.42 -6.85
N SER A 441 -10.15 78.34 -7.02
CA SER A 441 -9.21 79.40 -6.72
C SER A 441 -9.33 80.50 -7.79
N ALA A 442 -9.65 81.70 -7.36
CA ALA A 442 -9.70 82.93 -8.17
C ALA A 442 -8.24 83.29 -8.60
N ASN A 443 -8.14 83.60 -9.87
CA ASN A 443 -6.97 84.29 -10.45
C ASN A 443 -6.82 85.69 -9.84
N VAL A 444 -5.60 86.03 -9.51
CA VAL A 444 -5.14 87.43 -9.44
C VAL A 444 -3.74 87.42 -10.08
N GLU A 445 -3.62 88.07 -11.24
CA GLU A 445 -2.44 88.70 -11.77
C GLU A 445 -2.22 90.06 -11.11
N PRO A 446 -1.05 90.67 -11.22
CA PRO A 446 -0.09 90.71 -12.36
C PRO A 446 1.30 90.15 -12.08
#